data_204d0be7140f2c6de13cc93c338b1b2b
#
_entry.id   204d0be7140f2c6de13cc93c338b1b2b
#
_cell.length_a   1.000
_cell.length_b   1.000
_cell.length_c   1.000
_cell.angle_alpha   90.00
_cell.angle_beta   90.00
_cell.angle_gamma   90.00
#
_symmetry.space_group_name_H-M   'P 1'
#
loop_
_entity.id
_entity.type
_entity.pdbx_description
1 polymer ?
#
loop_
_entity_poly.entity_id
_entity_poly.type
_entity_poly.pdbx_seq_one_letter_code
_entity_poly.pdbx_strand_id
1 'polypeptide(L)'
;VNSERAFRFAAVLVLFSGCCFGQTTLSADGPGNTYSLITSILAPGHNPIETPDCNHVNFGDHIDEIWDSILGENVFRFHIHVTPDNDRCINFDRQRNEIKTYDKSPNNLKGTPGEIVEYSWLFKLESGFKSSSNFTHIHQLKSVGGSLASMPMYTLTTRKSSPDRLELRYAETDTQVTLAQTPLLPITGQWIEAIETVQYGTAGSYSITLKAVSDSTTLFSYTNDSIINWRAGADFVRPKWGVYRSLINSQDLQDEQVRFTNFSIHELGMVGITQSEASQEISLAPNPAHETIILNGLPKTPVRIVIRNGLGQVMSAMGLSNQSSVTIHIQDWPKGAYYCSITTEATHHSVSFQVL
;
A
#
# COMPACT_ATOMS: atom_id res chain seq x y z
N VAL A 1 -50.10 -48.65 -13.43
CA VAL A 1 -49.81 -47.29 -13.91
C VAL A 1 -49.23 -46.56 -12.73
N ASN A 2 -47.92 -46.56 -12.60
CA ASN A 2 -47.17 -45.76 -11.59
C ASN A 2 -46.52 -44.56 -12.30
N SER A 3 -46.92 -43.36 -11.91
CA SER A 3 -46.25 -42.13 -12.36
C SER A 3 -45.22 -41.71 -11.32
N GLU A 4 -43.94 -41.89 -11.64
CA GLU A 4 -42.82 -41.32 -10.88
C GLU A 4 -42.72 -39.81 -11.17
N ARG A 5 -42.87 -39.00 -10.15
CA ARG A 5 -42.56 -37.55 -10.20
C ARG A 5 -41.08 -37.36 -9.90
N ALA A 6 -40.32 -37.02 -10.91
CA ALA A 6 -38.93 -36.61 -10.75
C ALA A 6 -38.87 -35.17 -10.18
N PHE A 7 -38.36 -35.03 -8.96
CA PHE A 7 -38.00 -33.74 -8.38
C PHE A 7 -36.67 -33.30 -8.97
N ARG A 8 -36.69 -32.20 -9.74
CA ARG A 8 -35.46 -31.52 -10.19
C ARG A 8 -35.05 -30.53 -9.12
N PHE A 9 -33.94 -30.82 -8.45
CA PHE A 9 -33.24 -29.81 -7.62
C PHE A 9 -32.49 -28.83 -8.54
N ALA A 10 -32.90 -27.58 -8.55
CA ALA A 10 -32.13 -26.50 -9.14
C ALA A 10 -31.10 -26.04 -8.10
N ALA A 11 -29.83 -26.36 -8.31
CA ALA A 11 -28.75 -25.79 -7.53
C ALA A 11 -28.58 -24.32 -7.93
N VAL A 12 -28.89 -23.39 -7.02
CA VAL A 12 -28.59 -21.96 -7.15
C VAL A 12 -27.12 -21.76 -6.82
N LEU A 13 -26.31 -21.55 -7.84
CA LEU A 13 -24.92 -21.16 -7.68
C LEU A 13 -24.88 -19.68 -7.28
N VAL A 14 -24.67 -19.39 -6.00
CA VAL A 14 -24.44 -18.04 -5.50
C VAL A 14 -22.99 -17.67 -5.80
N LEU A 15 -22.78 -16.90 -6.86
CA LEU A 15 -21.49 -16.29 -7.15
C LEU A 15 -21.28 -15.14 -6.14
N PHE A 16 -20.48 -15.37 -5.13
CA PHE A 16 -19.91 -14.32 -4.32
C PHE A 16 -18.90 -13.57 -5.20
N SER A 17 -19.23 -12.35 -5.65
CA SER A 17 -18.24 -11.40 -6.16
C SER A 17 -17.42 -10.92 -4.96
N GLY A 18 -16.43 -11.69 -4.54
CA GLY A 18 -15.40 -11.20 -3.65
C GLY A 18 -14.67 -10.08 -4.37
N CYS A 19 -14.50 -8.92 -3.74
CA CYS A 19 -13.52 -7.94 -4.19
C CYS A 19 -12.16 -8.66 -4.18
N CYS A 20 -11.67 -9.05 -5.34
CA CYS A 20 -10.28 -9.49 -5.50
C CYS A 20 -9.40 -8.25 -5.32
N PHE A 21 -8.87 -8.05 -4.13
CA PHE A 21 -7.77 -7.13 -3.92
C PHE A 21 -6.57 -7.70 -4.68
N GLY A 22 -6.05 -6.92 -5.63
CA GLY A 22 -5.01 -7.39 -6.52
C GLY A 22 -3.64 -7.36 -5.84
N GLN A 23 -2.94 -8.48 -5.84
CA GLN A 23 -1.51 -8.51 -5.55
C GLN A 23 -0.75 -8.23 -6.85
N THR A 24 0.18 -7.29 -6.81
CA THR A 24 1.13 -7.04 -7.90
C THR A 24 2.52 -7.48 -7.46
N THR A 25 3.16 -8.31 -8.26
CA THR A 25 4.52 -8.81 -7.99
C THR A 25 5.46 -8.41 -9.11
N LEU A 26 6.66 -7.94 -8.75
CA LEU A 26 7.79 -7.71 -9.63
C LEU A 26 8.91 -8.69 -9.25
N SER A 27 9.14 -9.68 -10.09
CA SER A 27 10.23 -10.67 -9.99
C SER A 27 11.13 -10.57 -11.19
N ALA A 28 12.43 -10.84 -11.01
CA ALA A 28 13.40 -10.85 -12.08
C ALA A 28 13.15 -12.04 -13.04
N ASP A 29 13.19 -11.81 -14.34
CA ASP A 29 12.92 -12.84 -15.36
C ASP A 29 14.18 -13.24 -16.17
N GLY A 30 15.30 -12.56 -15.93
CA GLY A 30 16.61 -12.82 -16.53
C GLY A 30 17.19 -11.61 -17.28
N PRO A 31 18.49 -11.64 -17.56
CA PRO A 31 19.21 -10.51 -18.13
C PRO A 31 18.67 -10.05 -19.48
N GLY A 32 18.69 -8.74 -19.74
CA GLY A 32 18.50 -8.14 -21.06
C GLY A 32 17.32 -7.18 -21.21
N ASN A 33 16.38 -7.17 -20.27
CA ASN A 33 15.19 -6.32 -20.34
C ASN A 33 14.83 -5.66 -19.01
N THR A 34 15.72 -5.62 -18.04
CA THR A 34 15.49 -5.24 -16.63
C THR A 34 14.70 -3.95 -16.46
N TYR A 35 15.11 -2.86 -17.13
CA TYR A 35 14.40 -1.58 -17.02
C TYR A 35 13.00 -1.63 -17.64
N SER A 36 12.85 -2.37 -18.74
CA SER A 36 11.55 -2.56 -19.39
C SER A 36 10.61 -3.39 -18.53
N LEU A 37 11.12 -4.45 -17.89
CA LEU A 37 10.37 -5.27 -16.94
C LEU A 37 9.87 -4.43 -15.76
N ILE A 38 10.78 -3.73 -15.07
CA ILE A 38 10.43 -2.86 -13.94
C ILE A 38 9.38 -1.82 -14.35
N THR A 39 9.57 -1.19 -15.49
CA THR A 39 8.66 -0.18 -16.03
C THR A 39 7.28 -0.76 -16.32
N SER A 40 7.22 -1.94 -16.93
CA SER A 40 5.95 -2.58 -17.33
C SER A 40 5.06 -2.91 -16.13
N ILE A 41 5.66 -3.21 -14.98
CA ILE A 41 4.95 -3.59 -13.75
C ILE A 41 4.65 -2.37 -12.89
N LEU A 42 5.66 -1.54 -12.58
CA LEU A 42 5.49 -0.45 -11.62
C LEU A 42 4.85 0.80 -12.20
N ALA A 43 5.03 1.08 -13.50
CA ALA A 43 4.49 2.28 -14.13
C ALA A 43 4.43 2.13 -15.67
N PRO A 44 3.50 1.36 -16.22
CA PRO A 44 3.41 1.10 -17.65
C PRO A 44 3.46 2.36 -18.51
N GLY A 45 4.42 2.44 -19.43
CA GLY A 45 4.62 3.59 -20.32
C GLY A 45 5.32 4.81 -19.69
N HIS A 46 5.79 4.70 -18.44
CA HIS A 46 6.47 5.77 -17.70
C HIS A 46 7.71 5.24 -16.99
N ASN A 47 8.57 6.11 -16.45
CA ASN A 47 9.83 5.70 -15.81
C ASN A 47 9.77 5.67 -14.28
N PRO A 48 9.71 4.48 -13.63
CA PRO A 48 9.74 4.34 -12.17
C PRO A 48 11.16 4.21 -11.60
N ILE A 49 12.20 4.38 -12.41
CA ILE A 49 13.61 4.09 -12.07
C ILE A 49 14.34 5.38 -11.78
N GLU A 50 15.10 5.41 -10.70
CA GLU A 50 15.92 6.54 -10.27
C GLU A 50 17.37 6.08 -10.10
N THR A 51 18.18 6.18 -11.16
CA THR A 51 19.55 5.64 -11.24
C THR A 51 20.59 6.75 -11.51
N PRO A 52 21.87 6.50 -11.23
CA PRO A 52 22.96 7.43 -11.54
C PRO A 52 23.48 7.30 -12.98
N ASP A 53 22.81 6.58 -13.88
CA ASP A 53 23.27 6.28 -15.25
C ASP A 53 23.74 7.49 -16.02
N CYS A 54 23.10 8.65 -15.80
CA CYS A 54 23.47 9.92 -16.45
C CYS A 54 24.90 10.41 -16.08
N ASN A 55 25.41 10.02 -14.92
CA ASN A 55 26.76 10.41 -14.46
C ASN A 55 27.80 9.33 -14.66
N HIS A 56 27.38 8.10 -14.93
CA HIS A 56 28.26 6.94 -15.10
C HIS A 56 27.97 6.21 -16.41
N VAL A 57 27.86 6.95 -17.50
CA VAL A 57 27.42 6.46 -18.82
C VAL A 57 28.22 5.22 -19.31
N ASN A 58 29.52 5.16 -19.00
CA ASN A 58 30.37 4.04 -19.43
C ASN A 58 30.08 2.73 -18.68
N PHE A 59 29.44 2.78 -17.51
CA PHE A 59 29.03 1.61 -16.78
C PHE A 59 27.77 0.99 -17.42
N GLY A 60 26.84 1.82 -17.86
CA GLY A 60 25.56 1.43 -18.39
C GLY A 60 24.47 1.41 -17.30
N ASP A 61 23.55 0.45 -17.42
CA ASP A 61 22.42 0.34 -16.50
C ASP A 61 22.87 -0.09 -15.10
N HIS A 62 22.49 0.67 -14.08
CA HIS A 62 22.85 0.40 -12.69
C HIS A 62 21.92 -0.61 -11.99
N ILE A 63 20.91 -1.11 -12.69
CA ILE A 63 20.11 -2.24 -12.25
C ILE A 63 20.14 -3.28 -13.36
N ASP A 64 20.69 -4.44 -13.05
CA ASP A 64 20.71 -5.61 -13.93
C ASP A 64 20.11 -6.83 -13.21
N GLU A 65 20.12 -7.98 -13.89
CA GLU A 65 19.63 -9.23 -13.35
C GLU A 65 20.71 -10.30 -13.43
N ILE A 66 20.79 -11.10 -12.36
CA ILE A 66 21.71 -12.24 -12.28
C ILE A 66 21.01 -13.46 -11.69
N TRP A 67 21.52 -14.64 -12.03
CA TRP A 67 21.12 -15.88 -11.36
C TRP A 67 21.68 -15.94 -9.94
N ASP A 68 20.83 -16.16 -8.93
CA ASP A 68 21.26 -16.42 -7.55
C ASP A 68 21.10 -17.91 -7.23
N SER A 69 22.23 -18.58 -6.95
CA SER A 69 22.24 -20.02 -6.71
C SER A 69 21.66 -20.43 -5.36
N ILE A 70 21.51 -19.48 -4.41
CA ILE A 70 20.94 -19.75 -3.08
C ILE A 70 19.42 -19.80 -3.20
N LEU A 71 18.83 -18.84 -3.91
CA LEU A 71 17.37 -18.81 -4.17
C LEU A 71 16.96 -19.73 -5.32
N GLY A 72 17.86 -20.03 -6.27
CA GLY A 72 17.55 -20.80 -7.47
C GLY A 72 16.69 -20.04 -8.48
N GLU A 73 16.82 -18.71 -8.50
CA GLU A 73 16.08 -17.82 -9.40
C GLU A 73 16.92 -16.61 -9.83
N ASN A 74 16.43 -15.86 -10.83
CA ASN A 74 17.01 -14.57 -11.18
C ASN A 74 16.63 -13.53 -10.13
N VAL A 75 17.55 -12.58 -9.86
CA VAL A 75 17.37 -11.51 -8.92
C VAL A 75 17.85 -10.20 -9.51
N PHE A 76 17.24 -9.09 -9.12
CA PHE A 76 17.73 -7.75 -9.46
C PHE A 76 18.98 -7.45 -8.65
N ARG A 77 19.98 -6.83 -9.30
CA ARG A 77 21.20 -6.36 -8.68
C ARG A 77 21.35 -4.86 -8.92
N PHE A 78 21.37 -4.11 -7.83
CA PHE A 78 21.48 -2.66 -7.80
C PHE A 78 22.92 -2.29 -7.51
N HIS A 79 23.60 -1.66 -8.44
CA HIS A 79 24.99 -1.22 -8.31
C HIS A 79 25.04 0.22 -7.80
N ILE A 80 26.02 0.52 -6.96
CA ILE A 80 26.29 1.88 -6.52
C ILE A 80 27.79 2.05 -6.27
N HIS A 81 28.42 3.00 -6.98
CA HIS A 81 29.84 3.26 -6.93
C HIS A 81 30.10 4.58 -6.20
N VAL A 82 31.09 4.61 -5.30
CA VAL A 82 31.40 5.85 -4.54
C VAL A 82 31.72 6.99 -5.50
N THR A 83 32.38 6.67 -6.61
CA THR A 83 32.69 7.61 -7.70
C THR A 83 32.49 6.88 -9.03
N PRO A 84 31.79 7.45 -10.01
CA PRO A 84 31.26 8.83 -10.07
C PRO A 84 29.77 8.97 -9.70
N ASP A 85 29.11 7.93 -9.18
CA ASP A 85 27.65 7.91 -9.01
C ASP A 85 27.15 9.06 -8.13
N ASN A 86 25.95 9.56 -8.45
CA ASN A 86 25.26 10.60 -7.69
C ASN A 86 23.73 10.39 -7.72
N ASP A 87 22.95 11.34 -7.22
CA ASP A 87 21.49 11.31 -7.32
C ASP A 87 21.04 11.92 -8.65
N ARG A 88 21.05 11.10 -9.72
CA ARG A 88 20.45 11.39 -11.03
C ARG A 88 20.94 12.70 -11.68
N CYS A 89 22.19 13.07 -11.49
CA CYS A 89 22.76 14.34 -11.94
C CYS A 89 22.06 15.58 -11.38
N ILE A 90 21.36 15.45 -10.24
CA ILE A 90 20.62 16.53 -9.58
C ILE A 90 21.29 16.92 -8.26
N ASN A 91 21.62 15.91 -7.42
CA ASN A 91 22.29 16.13 -6.15
C ASN A 91 23.61 15.34 -6.11
N PHE A 92 24.68 16.00 -5.67
CA PHE A 92 26.04 15.47 -5.71
C PHE A 92 26.60 15.13 -4.32
N ASP A 93 25.87 15.43 -3.25
CA ASP A 93 26.18 15.07 -1.87
C ASP A 93 25.62 13.69 -1.46
N ARG A 94 25.01 12.99 -2.43
CA ARG A 94 24.33 11.71 -2.22
C ARG A 94 24.24 10.90 -3.51
N GLN A 95 23.99 9.61 -3.36
CA GLN A 95 23.83 8.65 -4.45
C GLN A 95 22.49 7.99 -4.38
N ARG A 96 21.87 7.71 -5.55
CA ARG A 96 20.59 7.05 -5.65
C ARG A 96 20.58 6.02 -6.75
N ASN A 97 20.17 4.81 -6.36
CA ASN A 97 19.77 3.74 -7.27
C ASN A 97 18.51 3.07 -6.67
N GLU A 98 17.34 3.53 -7.08
CA GLU A 98 16.04 3.10 -6.53
C GLU A 98 15.00 2.88 -7.62
N ILE A 99 14.09 1.95 -7.36
CA ILE A 99 12.81 1.82 -8.07
C ILE A 99 11.67 2.30 -7.16
N LYS A 100 10.57 2.71 -7.77
CA LYS A 100 9.44 3.29 -7.02
C LYS A 100 8.12 3.12 -7.74
N THR A 101 7.01 3.27 -7.01
CA THR A 101 5.74 3.68 -7.62
C THR A 101 5.58 5.21 -7.54
N TYR A 102 4.67 5.79 -8.34
CA TYR A 102 4.41 7.24 -8.35
C TYR A 102 3.05 7.57 -9.01
N ASP A 103 2.78 8.84 -9.31
CA ASP A 103 1.49 9.31 -9.84
C ASP A 103 1.02 8.57 -11.11
N LYS A 104 1.94 8.09 -11.94
CA LYS A 104 1.64 7.33 -13.17
C LYS A 104 1.50 5.82 -12.96
N SER A 105 1.79 5.33 -11.77
CA SER A 105 1.57 3.93 -11.41
C SER A 105 0.09 3.59 -11.34
N PRO A 106 -0.30 2.33 -11.58
CA PRO A 106 -1.64 1.84 -11.29
C PRO A 106 -2.09 2.19 -9.86
N ASN A 107 -3.39 2.36 -9.64
CA ASN A 107 -3.89 2.81 -8.33
C ASN A 107 -3.63 1.80 -7.22
N ASN A 108 -3.75 0.51 -7.51
CA ASN A 108 -3.42 -0.56 -6.57
C ASN A 108 -1.94 -0.66 -6.15
N LEU A 109 -1.08 0.23 -6.67
CA LEU A 109 0.32 0.37 -6.26
C LEU A 109 0.58 1.63 -5.43
N LYS A 110 -0.48 2.33 -5.03
CA LYS A 110 -0.46 3.59 -4.29
C LYS A 110 -1.30 3.45 -3.03
N GLY A 111 -0.71 3.66 -1.86
CA GLY A 111 -1.45 3.61 -0.60
C GLY A 111 -2.29 4.88 -0.39
N THR A 112 -3.57 4.72 -0.09
CA THR A 112 -4.53 5.80 0.18
C THR A 112 -5.22 5.64 1.54
N PRO A 113 -5.86 6.68 2.09
CA PRO A 113 -6.46 6.60 3.42
C PRO A 113 -7.50 5.48 3.53
N GLY A 114 -7.43 4.72 4.62
CA GLY A 114 -8.34 3.60 4.90
C GLY A 114 -7.86 2.26 4.35
N GLU A 115 -6.89 2.23 3.47
CA GLU A 115 -6.32 0.99 2.95
C GLU A 115 -5.36 0.33 3.94
N ILE A 116 -5.38 -1.01 3.93
CA ILE A 116 -4.32 -1.84 4.52
C ILE A 116 -3.53 -2.41 3.37
N VAL A 117 -2.26 -2.07 3.30
CA VAL A 117 -1.36 -2.54 2.25
C VAL A 117 -0.20 -3.32 2.88
N GLU A 118 0.04 -4.50 2.34
CA GLU A 118 1.22 -5.29 2.63
C GLU A 118 2.25 -5.15 1.51
N TYR A 119 3.45 -4.79 1.89
CA TYR A 119 4.63 -4.79 1.04
C TYR A 119 5.53 -5.94 1.46
N SER A 120 5.95 -6.77 0.50
CA SER A 120 6.95 -7.80 0.79
C SER A 120 8.03 -7.82 -0.29
N TRP A 121 9.23 -8.16 0.10
CA TRP A 121 10.38 -8.29 -0.80
C TRP A 121 11.47 -9.13 -0.18
N LEU A 122 12.32 -9.69 -1.00
CA LEU A 122 13.58 -10.27 -0.57
C LEU A 122 14.72 -9.29 -0.86
N PHE A 123 15.68 -9.18 0.04
CA PHE A 123 16.88 -8.40 -0.19
C PHE A 123 18.13 -9.07 0.39
N LYS A 124 19.29 -8.73 -0.16
CA LYS A 124 20.58 -9.17 0.35
C LYS A 124 21.58 -8.02 0.28
N LEU A 125 22.11 -7.65 1.43
CA LEU A 125 23.29 -6.82 1.56
C LEU A 125 24.52 -7.75 1.56
N GLU A 126 25.53 -7.41 0.78
CA GLU A 126 26.74 -8.25 0.74
C GLU A 126 27.45 -8.27 2.10
N SER A 127 28.22 -9.34 2.33
CA SER A 127 29.04 -9.42 3.54
C SER A 127 30.06 -8.27 3.55
N GLY A 128 30.12 -7.55 4.69
CA GLY A 128 30.99 -6.38 4.82
C GLY A 128 30.43 -5.09 4.21
N PHE A 129 29.13 -5.04 3.89
CA PHE A 129 28.43 -3.84 3.41
C PHE A 129 28.74 -2.62 4.28
N LYS A 130 29.08 -1.47 3.63
CA LYS A 130 29.45 -0.23 4.28
C LYS A 130 28.33 0.79 4.23
N SER A 131 27.97 1.27 5.40
CA SER A 131 26.91 2.27 5.58
C SER A 131 27.48 3.67 5.75
N SER A 132 26.75 4.67 5.23
CA SER A 132 27.02 6.07 5.56
C SER A 132 26.73 6.33 7.05
N SER A 133 27.51 7.22 7.66
CA SER A 133 27.23 7.73 9.01
C SER A 133 25.96 8.62 9.05
N ASN A 134 25.54 9.16 7.90
CA ASN A 134 24.33 9.98 7.79
C ASN A 134 23.10 9.12 7.47
N PHE A 135 23.05 8.52 6.29
CA PHE A 135 21.97 7.61 5.90
C PHE A 135 22.38 6.70 4.74
N THR A 136 21.85 5.49 4.74
CA THR A 136 21.83 4.55 3.62
C THR A 136 20.48 3.86 3.63
N HIS A 137 19.51 4.43 2.92
CA HIS A 137 18.17 3.84 2.84
C HIS A 137 18.17 2.67 1.86
N ILE A 138 17.61 1.55 2.26
CA ILE A 138 17.37 0.38 1.40
C ILE A 138 15.88 0.23 1.06
N HIS A 139 15.01 0.87 1.84
CA HIS A 139 13.58 0.97 1.58
C HIS A 139 13.02 2.27 2.17
N GLN A 140 11.99 2.82 1.52
CA GLN A 140 11.27 4.00 1.98
C GLN A 140 9.78 3.89 1.68
N LEU A 141 8.93 4.33 2.62
CA LEU A 141 7.57 4.76 2.33
C LEU A 141 7.51 6.28 2.33
N LYS A 142 7.01 6.85 1.25
CA LYS A 142 7.06 8.30 1.03
C LYS A 142 5.73 8.83 0.55
N SER A 143 5.17 9.82 1.25
CA SER A 143 4.01 10.57 0.76
C SER A 143 4.34 11.38 -0.48
N VAL A 144 3.38 11.52 -1.37
CA VAL A 144 3.39 12.43 -2.53
C VAL A 144 2.31 13.47 -2.28
N GLY A 145 2.58 14.72 -2.65
CA GLY A 145 1.71 15.84 -2.27
C GLY A 145 1.93 16.32 -0.83
N GLY A 146 1.40 17.49 -0.53
CA GLY A 146 1.54 18.15 0.77
C GLY A 146 2.93 18.75 1.05
N SER A 147 3.04 19.48 2.16
CA SER A 147 4.26 20.19 2.56
C SER A 147 5.41 19.29 2.98
N LEU A 148 5.11 18.05 3.39
CA LEU A 148 6.07 17.06 3.87
C LEU A 148 6.50 16.04 2.80
N ALA A 149 6.17 16.26 1.53
CA ALA A 149 6.50 15.35 0.44
C ALA A 149 8.02 15.13 0.23
N SER A 150 8.88 16.05 0.70
CA SER A 150 10.34 15.88 0.63
C SER A 150 10.86 14.84 1.65
N MET A 151 10.20 14.72 2.82
CA MET A 151 10.60 13.84 3.91
C MET A 151 9.95 12.45 3.77
N PRO A 152 10.69 11.34 3.72
CA PRO A 152 10.13 10.00 3.82
C PRO A 152 9.32 9.83 5.12
N MET A 153 8.19 9.13 5.04
CA MET A 153 7.40 8.79 6.23
C MET A 153 8.08 7.67 7.03
N TYR A 154 8.49 6.63 6.33
CA TYR A 154 9.29 5.54 6.89
C TYR A 154 10.56 5.34 6.07
N THR A 155 11.65 4.96 6.74
CA THR A 155 12.86 4.46 6.07
C THR A 155 13.41 3.27 6.83
N LEU A 156 13.75 2.22 6.10
CA LEU A 156 14.63 1.16 6.57
C LEU A 156 16.05 1.57 6.13
N THR A 157 16.89 1.95 7.07
CA THR A 157 18.18 2.57 6.78
C THR A 157 19.31 1.89 7.54
N THR A 158 20.41 1.62 6.84
CA THR A 158 21.64 1.21 7.50
C THR A 158 22.47 2.44 7.87
N ARG A 159 23.19 2.37 8.97
CA ARG A 159 23.96 3.48 9.48
C ARG A 159 25.30 2.99 10.08
N LYS A 160 26.39 3.66 9.67
CA LYS A 160 27.68 3.48 10.29
C LYS A 160 27.61 3.88 11.77
N SER A 161 28.05 2.99 12.63
CA SER A 161 28.10 3.15 14.09
C SER A 161 29.13 2.17 14.66
N SER A 162 29.11 1.94 15.96
CA SER A 162 29.92 0.93 16.64
C SER A 162 29.02 0.10 17.60
N PRO A 163 28.51 -1.06 17.15
CA PRO A 163 28.53 -1.64 15.81
C PRO A 163 27.59 -0.90 14.82
N ASP A 164 27.76 -1.15 13.50
CA ASP A 164 26.86 -0.68 12.47
C ASP A 164 25.44 -1.21 12.71
N ARG A 165 24.44 -0.43 12.34
CA ARG A 165 23.03 -0.69 12.67
C ARG A 165 22.13 -0.63 11.46
N LEU A 166 21.03 -1.41 11.52
CA LEU A 166 19.82 -1.19 10.76
C LEU A 166 18.83 -0.44 11.66
N GLU A 167 18.28 0.64 11.16
CA GLU A 167 17.30 1.49 11.86
C GLU A 167 16.00 1.55 11.06
N LEU A 168 14.86 1.35 11.73
CA LEU A 168 13.56 1.77 11.26
C LEU A 168 13.34 3.20 11.75
N ARG A 169 13.20 4.13 10.82
CA ARG A 169 12.96 5.53 11.15
C ARG A 169 11.61 5.98 10.64
N TYR A 170 11.01 6.93 11.34
CA TYR A 170 9.68 7.45 11.06
C TYR A 170 9.69 8.98 11.19
N ALA A 171 8.91 9.65 10.36
CA ALA A 171 8.69 11.08 10.43
C ALA A 171 7.19 11.39 10.26
N GLU A 172 6.54 11.76 11.33
CA GLU A 172 5.20 12.34 11.29
C GLU A 172 5.24 13.75 10.70
N THR A 173 6.26 14.51 11.07
CA THR A 173 6.52 15.90 10.66
C THR A 173 7.77 15.99 9.77
N ASP A 174 8.48 17.10 9.79
CA ASP A 174 9.77 17.30 9.13
C ASP A 174 10.96 16.71 9.90
N THR A 175 10.72 16.16 11.09
CA THR A 175 11.74 15.57 11.96
C THR A 175 11.59 14.05 12.03
N GLN A 176 12.68 13.37 11.70
CA GLN A 176 12.72 11.90 11.68
C GLN A 176 13.22 11.35 13.00
N VAL A 177 12.50 10.37 13.59
CA VAL A 177 12.86 9.66 14.81
C VAL A 177 13.18 8.19 14.51
N THR A 178 13.97 7.54 15.36
CA THR A 178 14.22 6.08 15.28
C THR A 178 13.16 5.36 16.11
N LEU A 179 12.37 4.51 15.48
CA LEU A 179 11.36 3.68 16.14
C LEU A 179 12.00 2.41 16.75
N ALA A 180 12.88 1.75 15.99
CA ALA A 180 13.57 0.55 16.41
C ALA A 180 14.90 0.42 15.66
N GLN A 181 15.83 -0.37 16.20
CA GLN A 181 17.13 -0.63 15.60
C GLN A 181 17.67 -2.00 15.99
N THR A 182 18.57 -2.55 15.17
CA THR A 182 19.28 -3.80 15.44
C THR A 182 20.72 -3.72 14.89
N PRO A 183 21.69 -4.50 15.40
CA PRO A 183 22.99 -4.62 14.76
C PRO A 183 22.84 -5.05 13.29
N LEU A 184 23.66 -4.46 12.41
CA LEU A 184 23.58 -4.73 10.97
C LEU A 184 24.19 -6.09 10.60
N LEU A 185 25.21 -6.54 11.31
CA LEU A 185 26.00 -7.73 10.98
C LEU A 185 25.14 -9.00 10.73
N PRO A 186 24.12 -9.33 11.56
CA PRO A 186 23.27 -10.50 11.30
C PRO A 186 22.41 -10.41 10.03
N ILE A 187 22.28 -9.21 9.45
CA ILE A 187 21.44 -8.96 8.26
C ILE A 187 22.27 -9.03 6.97
N THR A 188 23.60 -8.85 7.06
CA THR A 188 24.50 -8.90 5.90
C THR A 188 24.90 -10.32 5.52
N GLY A 189 25.25 -10.55 4.25
CA GLY A 189 25.77 -11.80 3.74
C GLY A 189 24.71 -12.89 3.50
N GLN A 190 23.45 -12.63 3.75
CA GLN A 190 22.35 -13.59 3.57
C GLN A 190 21.11 -12.94 2.99
N TRP A 191 20.20 -13.75 2.45
CA TRP A 191 18.89 -13.29 1.99
C TRP A 191 17.96 -13.06 3.17
N ILE A 192 17.29 -11.92 3.13
CA ILE A 192 16.31 -11.46 4.11
C ILE A 192 14.95 -11.30 3.44
N GLU A 193 13.93 -11.89 4.03
CA GLU A 193 12.54 -11.61 3.72
C GLU A 193 12.07 -10.44 4.58
N ALA A 194 11.55 -9.42 3.93
CA ALA A 194 10.89 -8.29 4.58
C ALA A 194 9.39 -8.34 4.29
N ILE A 195 8.59 -8.20 5.35
CA ILE A 195 7.14 -8.07 5.27
C ILE A 195 6.76 -6.83 6.07
N GLU A 196 6.17 -5.85 5.40
CA GLU A 196 5.75 -4.57 5.96
C GLU A 196 4.26 -4.38 5.72
N THR A 197 3.47 -4.15 6.77
CA THR A 197 2.04 -3.90 6.66
C THR A 197 1.72 -2.52 7.21
N VAL A 198 0.97 -1.75 6.44
CA VAL A 198 0.58 -0.38 6.77
C VAL A 198 -0.92 -0.21 6.61
N GLN A 199 -1.58 0.21 7.68
CA GLN A 199 -2.91 0.77 7.61
C GLN A 199 -2.79 2.28 7.48
N TYR A 200 -3.15 2.82 6.31
CA TYR A 200 -3.06 4.25 6.03
C TYR A 200 -4.19 5.03 6.68
N GLY A 201 -3.82 6.08 7.44
CA GLY A 201 -4.77 6.93 8.12
C GLY A 201 -4.12 7.72 9.27
N THR A 202 -4.88 8.63 9.89
CA THR A 202 -4.44 9.40 11.07
C THR A 202 -4.50 8.59 12.37
N ALA A 203 -5.17 7.44 12.35
CA ALA A 203 -5.19 6.43 13.40
C ALA A 203 -4.89 5.08 12.78
N GLY A 204 -3.74 4.99 12.10
CA GLY A 204 -3.31 3.80 11.38
C GLY A 204 -2.52 2.83 12.26
N SER A 205 -2.07 1.74 11.66
CA SER A 205 -1.13 0.79 12.26
C SER A 205 0.04 0.55 11.31
N TYR A 206 1.16 0.12 11.88
CA TYR A 206 2.37 -0.21 11.14
C TYR A 206 3.05 -1.42 11.74
N SER A 207 3.44 -2.35 10.91
CA SER A 207 4.32 -3.45 11.32
C SER A 207 5.35 -3.75 10.24
N ILE A 208 6.53 -4.20 10.66
CA ILE A 208 7.57 -4.74 9.78
C ILE A 208 8.25 -5.90 10.46
N THR A 209 8.54 -6.96 9.69
CA THR A 209 9.31 -8.11 10.15
C THR A 209 10.37 -8.43 9.11
N LEU A 210 11.61 -8.65 9.56
CA LEU A 210 12.72 -9.12 8.75
C LEU A 210 13.13 -10.51 9.23
N LYS A 211 13.14 -11.49 8.31
CA LYS A 211 13.50 -12.89 8.59
C LYS A 211 14.63 -13.34 7.69
N ALA A 212 15.52 -14.15 8.23
CA ALA A 212 16.48 -14.89 7.42
C ALA A 212 15.72 -15.91 6.54
N VAL A 213 15.98 -15.90 5.23
CA VAL A 213 15.33 -16.85 4.29
C VAL A 213 15.77 -18.30 4.58
N SER A 214 17.01 -18.49 5.09
CA SER A 214 17.60 -19.80 5.31
C SER A 214 16.89 -20.66 6.35
N ASP A 215 16.33 -20.07 7.40
CA ASP A 215 15.75 -20.77 8.55
C ASP A 215 14.50 -20.09 9.14
N SER A 216 14.03 -19.01 8.51
CA SER A 216 12.91 -18.18 8.95
C SER A 216 13.10 -17.51 10.33
N THR A 217 14.34 -17.42 10.81
CA THR A 217 14.65 -16.71 12.06
C THR A 217 14.32 -15.24 11.93
N THR A 218 13.53 -14.70 12.87
CA THR A 218 13.25 -13.27 12.94
C THR A 218 14.46 -12.51 13.45
N LEU A 219 15.02 -11.65 12.61
CA LEU A 219 16.21 -10.82 12.91
C LEU A 219 15.85 -9.42 13.39
N PHE A 220 14.67 -8.94 12.97
CA PHE A 220 14.16 -7.63 13.36
C PHE A 220 12.63 -7.63 13.26
N SER A 221 11.95 -6.98 14.18
CA SER A 221 10.52 -6.71 14.08
C SER A 221 10.14 -5.44 14.83
N TYR A 222 9.09 -4.80 14.35
CA TYR A 222 8.46 -3.65 15.00
C TYR A 222 6.97 -3.65 14.69
N THR A 223 6.14 -3.31 15.67
CA THR A 223 4.69 -3.15 15.52
C THR A 223 4.20 -1.95 16.32
N ASN A 224 3.29 -1.19 15.75
CA ASN A 224 2.58 -0.12 16.43
C ASN A 224 1.13 -0.08 15.90
N ASP A 225 0.17 -0.31 16.80
CA ASP A 225 -1.25 -0.41 16.45
C ASP A 225 -1.94 0.97 16.45
N SER A 226 -1.21 2.05 16.76
CA SER A 226 -1.74 3.42 16.74
C SER A 226 -0.66 4.40 16.36
N ILE A 227 -0.49 4.63 15.05
CA ILE A 227 0.52 5.53 14.50
C ILE A 227 -0.06 6.29 13.30
N ILE A 228 0.31 7.56 13.13
CA ILE A 228 -0.16 8.37 12.01
C ILE A 228 0.55 7.95 10.73
N ASN A 229 -0.19 7.35 9.81
CA ASN A 229 0.28 6.89 8.51
C ASN A 229 -0.30 7.73 7.35
N TRP A 230 -0.77 8.92 7.65
CA TRP A 230 -1.27 9.84 6.64
C TRP A 230 -0.90 11.28 6.98
N ARG A 231 -0.37 12.00 6.01
CA ARG A 231 0.02 13.41 6.16
C ARG A 231 -0.96 14.31 5.44
N ALA A 232 -1.29 15.45 6.05
CA ALA A 232 -2.21 16.42 5.46
C ALA A 232 -1.72 16.89 4.08
N GLY A 233 -2.62 16.92 3.11
CA GLY A 233 -2.33 17.31 1.73
C GLY A 233 -1.57 16.26 0.91
N ALA A 234 -1.36 15.06 1.43
CA ALA A 234 -0.83 13.96 0.64
C ALA A 234 -1.90 13.45 -0.34
N ASP A 235 -1.48 13.13 -1.56
CA ASP A 235 -2.32 12.51 -2.59
C ASP A 235 -2.32 10.98 -2.43
N PHE A 236 -1.16 10.40 -2.12
CA PHE A 236 -0.95 8.97 -1.86
C PHE A 236 0.39 8.74 -1.17
N VAL A 237 0.61 7.51 -0.68
CA VAL A 237 1.91 7.02 -0.19
C VAL A 237 2.44 5.95 -1.14
N ARG A 238 3.74 5.93 -1.33
CA ARG A 238 4.42 5.01 -2.24
C ARG A 238 5.64 4.37 -1.63
N PRO A 239 5.93 3.11 -1.98
CA PRO A 239 7.18 2.46 -1.69
C PRO A 239 8.30 2.89 -2.64
N LYS A 240 9.53 2.80 -2.15
CA LYS A 240 10.78 2.86 -2.91
C LYS A 240 11.72 1.80 -2.36
N TRP A 241 12.41 1.09 -3.25
CA TRP A 241 13.41 0.09 -2.92
C TRP A 241 14.70 0.35 -3.69
N GLY A 242 15.83 0.04 -3.09
CA GLY A 242 17.14 0.22 -3.70
C GLY A 242 18.17 0.74 -2.71
N VAL A 243 19.07 1.61 -3.17
CA VAL A 243 20.09 2.25 -2.33
C VAL A 243 20.04 3.75 -2.52
N TYR A 244 19.80 4.47 -1.44
CA TYR A 244 19.90 5.92 -1.40
C TYR A 244 20.75 6.33 -0.21
N ARG A 245 22.00 6.79 -0.48
CA ARG A 245 22.98 7.03 0.59
C ARG A 245 23.64 8.40 0.47
N SER A 246 24.04 8.96 1.61
CA SER A 246 24.79 10.20 1.72
C SER A 246 26.27 9.98 1.39
N LEU A 247 26.85 10.93 0.65
CA LEU A 247 28.30 11.01 0.35
C LEU A 247 29.07 11.95 1.28
N ILE A 248 28.44 12.57 2.28
CA ILE A 248 29.10 13.56 3.16
C ILE A 248 30.36 12.97 3.83
N ASN A 249 30.38 11.66 4.12
CA ASN A 249 31.54 10.95 4.63
C ASN A 249 31.87 9.78 3.68
N SER A 250 32.17 10.10 2.42
CA SER A 250 32.38 9.09 1.37
C SER A 250 33.57 8.15 1.65
N GLN A 251 34.54 8.59 2.43
CA GLN A 251 35.69 7.75 2.88
C GLN A 251 35.24 6.54 3.73
N ASP A 252 34.02 6.54 4.25
CA ASP A 252 33.44 5.43 5.01
C ASP A 252 32.78 4.39 4.11
N LEU A 253 32.59 4.70 2.84
CA LEU A 253 31.85 3.93 1.87
C LEU A 253 32.78 3.12 0.96
N GLN A 254 32.21 2.16 0.29
CA GLN A 254 32.82 1.42 -0.81
C GLN A 254 31.77 1.24 -1.92
N ASP A 255 32.20 0.74 -3.08
CA ASP A 255 31.28 0.30 -4.13
C ASP A 255 30.50 -0.90 -3.62
N GLU A 256 29.19 -0.86 -3.82
CA GLU A 256 28.28 -1.86 -3.28
C GLU A 256 27.36 -2.43 -4.37
N GLN A 257 26.89 -3.64 -4.10
CA GLN A 257 25.79 -4.27 -4.79
C GLN A 257 24.75 -4.69 -3.77
N VAL A 258 23.51 -4.29 -3.98
CA VAL A 258 22.38 -4.78 -3.19
C VAL A 258 21.48 -5.59 -4.11
N ARG A 259 21.14 -6.79 -3.69
CA ARG A 259 20.24 -7.65 -4.46
C ARG A 259 18.84 -7.57 -3.89
N PHE A 260 17.88 -7.61 -4.80
CA PHE A 260 16.46 -7.65 -4.46
C PHE A 260 15.73 -8.61 -5.39
N THR A 261 14.62 -9.18 -4.92
CA THR A 261 13.68 -9.92 -5.75
C THR A 261 12.31 -9.98 -5.10
N ASN A 262 11.31 -10.44 -5.86
CA ASN A 262 9.97 -10.74 -5.39
C ASN A 262 9.29 -9.57 -4.67
N PHE A 263 9.46 -8.36 -5.21
CA PHE A 263 8.71 -7.21 -4.70
C PHE A 263 7.22 -7.43 -4.89
N SER A 264 6.46 -7.30 -3.83
CA SER A 264 5.01 -7.45 -3.85
C SER A 264 4.34 -6.26 -3.18
N ILE A 265 3.24 -5.82 -3.77
CA ILE A 265 2.31 -4.84 -3.21
C ILE A 265 0.94 -5.51 -3.22
N HIS A 266 0.37 -5.69 -2.06
CA HIS A 266 -0.90 -6.38 -1.87
C HIS A 266 -1.85 -5.53 -1.03
N GLU A 267 -2.93 -5.06 -1.63
CA GLU A 267 -4.03 -4.43 -0.89
C GLU A 267 -4.82 -5.52 -0.15
N LEU A 268 -4.71 -5.55 1.18
CA LEU A 268 -5.40 -6.55 2.02
C LEU A 268 -6.86 -6.19 2.25
N GLY A 269 -7.22 -4.93 2.10
CA GLY A 269 -8.57 -4.44 2.29
C GLY A 269 -8.62 -2.96 2.65
N MET A 270 -9.82 -2.45 2.80
CA MET A 270 -10.07 -1.15 3.39
C MET A 270 -10.59 -1.34 4.80
N VAL A 271 -9.97 -0.68 5.77
CA VAL A 271 -10.65 -0.46 7.05
C VAL A 271 -11.76 0.52 6.75
N GLY A 272 -13.00 0.11 7.01
CA GLY A 272 -14.11 1.05 6.91
C GLY A 272 -13.74 2.29 7.72
N ILE A 273 -13.66 3.45 7.03
CA ILE A 273 -13.38 4.71 7.68
C ILE A 273 -14.56 4.95 8.64
N THR A 274 -14.41 4.55 9.89
CA THR A 274 -15.14 5.21 10.94
C THR A 274 -14.51 6.59 11.06
N GLN A 275 -14.92 7.51 10.18
CA GLN A 275 -14.75 8.92 10.46
C GLN A 275 -15.43 9.17 11.81
N SER A 276 -14.63 9.36 12.84
CA SER A 276 -15.05 9.94 14.10
C SER A 276 -15.17 11.47 13.94
N GLU A 277 -15.99 11.89 13.00
CA GLU A 277 -16.90 12.99 13.28
C GLU A 277 -18.10 12.30 13.93
N ALA A 278 -18.70 12.94 14.95
CA ALA A 278 -19.94 12.46 15.56
C ALA A 278 -20.96 12.25 14.43
N SER A 279 -20.87 11.10 13.78
CA SER A 279 -21.73 10.73 12.66
C SER A 279 -23.08 10.50 13.30
N GLN A 280 -23.96 11.39 13.00
CA GLN A 280 -25.38 11.20 13.22
C GLN A 280 -25.70 9.85 12.57
N GLU A 281 -25.90 8.81 13.38
CA GLU A 281 -26.08 7.44 12.91
C GLU A 281 -27.30 7.39 11.99
N ILE A 282 -27.07 7.12 10.71
CA ILE A 282 -28.18 6.98 9.77
C ILE A 282 -28.89 5.67 10.09
N SER A 283 -30.10 5.77 10.59
CA SER A 283 -30.93 4.64 10.95
C SER A 283 -32.23 4.61 10.15
N LEU A 284 -32.73 3.39 9.91
CA LEU A 284 -33.98 3.15 9.20
C LEU A 284 -34.89 2.33 10.13
N ALA A 285 -36.09 2.85 10.38
CA ALA A 285 -37.08 2.19 11.20
C ALA A 285 -38.51 2.46 10.69
N PRO A 286 -39.48 1.56 10.95
CA PRO A 286 -39.30 0.21 11.48
C PRO A 286 -38.61 -0.73 10.46
N ASN A 287 -38.01 -1.78 10.98
CA ASN A 287 -37.49 -2.89 10.17
C ASN A 287 -37.70 -4.21 10.91
N PRO A 288 -38.54 -5.11 10.46
CA PRO A 288 -39.37 -5.06 9.23
C PRO A 288 -40.43 -3.95 9.19
N ALA A 289 -40.84 -3.55 7.99
CA ALA A 289 -41.76 -2.46 7.74
C ALA A 289 -43.02 -2.92 6.97
N HIS A 290 -44.14 -2.21 7.14
CA HIS A 290 -45.42 -2.51 6.46
C HIS A 290 -45.90 -1.36 5.58
N GLU A 291 -46.04 -0.15 6.13
CA GLU A 291 -46.64 0.99 5.44
C GLU A 291 -45.64 2.11 5.15
N THR A 292 -44.76 2.34 6.11
CA THR A 292 -43.78 3.44 6.03
C THR A 292 -42.45 3.03 6.62
N ILE A 293 -41.38 3.67 6.15
CA ILE A 293 -40.06 3.68 6.79
C ILE A 293 -39.66 5.13 7.06
N ILE A 294 -38.94 5.34 8.15
CA ILE A 294 -38.35 6.63 8.49
C ILE A 294 -36.83 6.47 8.45
N LEU A 295 -36.19 7.25 7.62
CA LEU A 295 -34.75 7.37 7.57
C LEU A 295 -34.34 8.56 8.42
N ASN A 296 -33.57 8.33 9.49
CA ASN A 296 -33.09 9.34 10.44
C ASN A 296 -31.58 9.52 10.31
N GLY A 297 -31.06 10.63 10.86
CA GLY A 297 -29.62 10.90 10.86
C GLY A 297 -29.09 11.35 9.51
N LEU A 298 -29.92 11.91 8.65
CA LEU A 298 -29.46 12.44 7.37
C LEU A 298 -28.59 13.69 7.57
N PRO A 299 -27.48 13.83 6.82
CA PRO A 299 -26.65 15.02 6.86
C PRO A 299 -27.40 16.24 6.31
N LYS A 300 -27.06 17.42 6.82
CA LYS A 300 -27.67 18.69 6.36
C LYS A 300 -27.21 19.11 4.95
N THR A 301 -26.14 18.48 4.43
CA THR A 301 -25.69 18.68 3.04
C THR A 301 -26.64 18.03 2.06
N PRO A 302 -26.62 18.37 0.75
CA PRO A 302 -27.41 17.69 -0.25
C PRO A 302 -27.16 16.18 -0.27
N VAL A 303 -28.22 15.39 -0.19
CA VAL A 303 -28.14 13.92 -0.25
C VAL A 303 -29.02 13.39 -1.36
N ARG A 304 -28.56 12.34 -2.01
CA ARG A 304 -29.33 11.53 -2.94
C ARG A 304 -29.66 10.19 -2.30
N ILE A 305 -30.94 9.86 -2.20
CA ILE A 305 -31.44 8.59 -1.66
C ILE A 305 -32.00 7.76 -2.84
N VAL A 306 -31.57 6.51 -2.95
CA VAL A 306 -32.07 5.56 -3.94
C VAL A 306 -32.39 4.25 -3.25
N ILE A 307 -33.64 3.78 -3.38
CA ILE A 307 -34.07 2.50 -2.82
C ILE A 307 -34.29 1.50 -3.96
N ARG A 308 -33.75 0.31 -3.80
CA ARG A 308 -33.88 -0.79 -4.76
C ARG A 308 -34.44 -2.03 -4.08
N ASN A 309 -35.19 -2.83 -4.83
CA ASN A 309 -35.61 -4.16 -4.39
C ASN A 309 -34.47 -5.19 -4.56
N GLY A 310 -34.71 -6.42 -4.13
CA GLY A 310 -33.75 -7.54 -4.22
C GLY A 310 -33.33 -7.91 -5.66
N LEU A 311 -34.05 -7.42 -6.69
CA LEU A 311 -33.71 -7.61 -8.10
C LEU A 311 -32.93 -6.39 -8.68
N GLY A 312 -32.58 -5.40 -7.85
CA GLY A 312 -31.87 -4.20 -8.26
C GLY A 312 -32.72 -3.13 -8.92
N GLN A 313 -34.04 -3.31 -9.04
CA GLN A 313 -34.96 -2.32 -9.62
C GLN A 313 -35.13 -1.14 -8.66
N VAL A 314 -35.09 0.08 -9.19
CA VAL A 314 -35.29 1.32 -8.41
C VAL A 314 -36.76 1.45 -8.05
N MET A 315 -37.06 1.45 -6.75
CA MET A 315 -38.40 1.63 -6.19
C MET A 315 -38.67 3.09 -5.83
N SER A 316 -37.65 3.82 -5.39
CA SER A 316 -37.72 5.23 -5.07
C SER A 316 -36.37 5.89 -5.29
N ALA A 317 -36.37 7.14 -5.76
CA ALA A 317 -35.19 7.97 -5.86
C ALA A 317 -35.56 9.43 -5.55
N MET A 318 -34.83 10.06 -4.61
CA MET A 318 -35.08 11.42 -4.18
C MET A 318 -33.79 12.17 -3.84
N GLY A 319 -33.80 13.46 -4.00
CA GLY A 319 -32.77 14.36 -3.50
C GLY A 319 -33.33 15.20 -2.36
N LEU A 320 -32.60 15.30 -1.26
CA LEU A 320 -32.97 16.09 -0.09
C LEU A 320 -31.82 17.03 0.28
N SER A 321 -32.16 18.13 0.92
CA SER A 321 -31.19 19.09 1.43
C SER A 321 -31.73 19.70 2.71
N ASN A 322 -30.86 19.83 3.72
CA ASN A 322 -31.17 20.44 5.02
C ASN A 322 -32.32 19.74 5.80
N GLN A 323 -32.47 18.45 5.63
CA GLN A 323 -33.39 17.60 6.38
C GLN A 323 -32.61 16.54 7.16
N SER A 324 -32.96 16.32 8.44
CA SER A 324 -32.34 15.28 9.28
C SER A 324 -33.07 13.95 9.22
N SER A 325 -34.29 13.92 8.66
CA SER A 325 -35.08 12.70 8.48
C SER A 325 -36.02 12.80 7.29
N VAL A 326 -36.46 11.65 6.77
CA VAL A 326 -37.47 11.54 5.73
C VAL A 326 -38.33 10.30 5.97
N THR A 327 -39.65 10.46 5.77
CA THR A 327 -40.61 9.36 5.78
C THR A 327 -40.90 8.92 4.34
N ILE A 328 -40.85 7.62 4.08
CA ILE A 328 -41.08 7.02 2.77
C ILE A 328 -42.25 6.04 2.91
N HIS A 329 -43.27 6.20 2.06
CA HIS A 329 -44.42 5.31 1.99
C HIS A 329 -44.08 4.10 1.13
N ILE A 330 -44.33 2.89 1.67
CA ILE A 330 -43.98 1.61 1.08
C ILE A 330 -45.15 0.62 1.03
N GLN A 331 -46.35 1.07 1.37
CA GLN A 331 -47.55 0.22 1.49
C GLN A 331 -47.88 -0.58 0.21
N ASP A 332 -47.51 -0.03 -0.96
CA ASP A 332 -47.76 -0.65 -2.26
C ASP A 332 -46.53 -1.44 -2.79
N TRP A 333 -45.53 -1.60 -1.97
CA TRP A 333 -44.31 -2.30 -2.39
C TRP A 333 -44.43 -3.81 -2.17
N PRO A 334 -43.92 -4.63 -3.09
CA PRO A 334 -43.87 -6.09 -2.91
C PRO A 334 -43.13 -6.50 -1.64
N LYS A 335 -43.58 -7.56 -1.00
CA LYS A 335 -42.86 -8.16 0.14
C LYS A 335 -41.48 -8.59 -0.26
N GLY A 336 -40.48 -8.32 0.58
CA GLY A 336 -39.12 -8.72 0.31
C GLY A 336 -38.04 -7.78 0.89
N ALA A 337 -36.81 -8.05 0.51
CA ALA A 337 -35.64 -7.26 0.94
C ALA A 337 -35.41 -6.05 0.03
N TYR A 338 -35.08 -4.93 0.65
CA TYR A 338 -34.79 -3.64 -0.01
C TYR A 338 -33.48 -3.07 0.50
N TYR A 339 -32.82 -2.30 -0.35
CA TYR A 339 -31.54 -1.66 -0.10
C TYR A 339 -31.66 -0.17 -0.35
N CYS A 340 -31.39 0.64 0.66
CA CYS A 340 -31.41 2.10 0.60
C CYS A 340 -29.98 2.61 0.56
N SER A 341 -29.62 3.26 -0.53
CA SER A 341 -28.33 3.93 -0.73
C SER A 341 -28.49 5.43 -0.51
N ILE A 342 -27.69 6.02 0.35
CA ILE A 342 -27.65 7.44 0.68
C ILE A 342 -26.29 7.99 0.27
N THR A 343 -26.24 8.90 -0.69
CA THR A 343 -25.01 9.43 -1.26
C THR A 343 -24.98 10.95 -1.12
N THR A 344 -23.86 11.46 -0.60
CA THR A 344 -23.49 12.88 -0.60
C THR A 344 -22.31 13.07 -1.57
N GLU A 345 -21.79 14.29 -1.71
CA GLU A 345 -20.53 14.53 -2.44
C GLU A 345 -19.33 13.82 -1.80
N ALA A 346 -19.36 13.57 -0.49
CA ALA A 346 -18.22 13.05 0.29
C ALA A 346 -18.42 11.64 0.83
N THR A 347 -19.66 11.14 0.96
CA THR A 347 -19.95 9.88 1.64
C THR A 347 -20.99 9.04 0.91
N HIS A 348 -20.90 7.72 1.11
CA HIS A 348 -21.92 6.76 0.66
C HIS A 348 -22.28 5.84 1.84
N HIS A 349 -23.58 5.76 2.16
CA HIS A 349 -24.11 4.86 3.17
C HIS A 349 -25.13 3.91 2.54
N SER A 350 -25.23 2.70 3.06
CA SER A 350 -26.23 1.73 2.63
C SER A 350 -26.87 1.07 3.87
N VAL A 351 -28.21 1.05 3.90
CA VAL A 351 -28.98 0.34 4.91
C VAL A 351 -30.00 -0.57 4.24
N SER A 352 -30.25 -1.74 4.82
CA SER A 352 -31.22 -2.70 4.29
C SER A 352 -32.42 -2.81 5.21
N PHE A 353 -33.60 -3.12 4.63
CA PHE A 353 -34.83 -3.35 5.39
C PHE A 353 -35.72 -4.39 4.68
N GLN A 354 -36.69 -4.92 5.44
CA GLN A 354 -37.66 -5.85 4.91
C GLN A 354 -39.05 -5.25 4.90
N VAL A 355 -39.80 -5.46 3.79
CA VAL A 355 -41.23 -5.18 3.68
C VAL A 355 -42.01 -6.49 3.88
N LEU A 356 -42.98 -6.50 4.80
CA LEU A 356 -43.79 -7.67 5.19
C LEU A 356 -45.17 -7.69 4.55
#